data_d6a9af624fe42e7978252c501638133a
#
_entry.id   d6a9af624fe42e7978252c501638133a
#
_cell.length_a   1.000
_cell.length_b   1.000
_cell.length_c   1.000
_cell.angle_alpha   90.00
_cell.angle_beta   90.00
_cell.angle_gamma   90.00
#
_symmetry.space_group_name_H-M   'P 1'
#
loop_
_entity.id
_entity.type
_entity.pdbx_description
1 polymer ?
#
loop_
_entity_poly.entity_id
_entity_poly.type
_entity_poly.pdbx_seq_one_letter_code
_entity_poly.pdbx_strand_id
1 'polypeptide(L)'
;MSQTVHALFPCQAGKGAELLAILGSDQGLVATRAFEGCESIETYTDADNPDTIVLWEKFATRANHEAYLAWRIETGMIDMLGSILASDLQVTYLDNYPGV
;
A
#
# COMPACT_ATOMS: atom_id res chain seq x y z
N MET A 1 2.99 9.00 18.42
CA MET A 1 3.10 7.57 18.08
C MET A 1 2.58 7.35 16.69
N SER A 2 3.29 6.56 15.90
CA SER A 2 2.92 6.28 14.51
C SER A 2 1.94 5.13 14.43
N GLN A 3 1.09 5.17 13.40
CA GLN A 3 0.26 4.03 13.02
C GLN A 3 1.00 3.22 11.95
N THR A 4 1.28 1.96 12.23
CA THR A 4 1.84 1.03 11.26
C THR A 4 0.70 0.41 10.45
N VAL A 5 0.91 0.31 9.14
CA VAL A 5 -0.09 -0.21 8.21
C VAL A 5 0.55 -1.28 7.33
N HIS A 6 -0.13 -2.39 7.20
CA HIS A 6 0.24 -3.47 6.29
C HIS A 6 -0.81 -3.54 5.19
N ALA A 7 -0.37 -3.35 3.94
CA ALA A 7 -1.25 -3.44 2.78
C ALA A 7 -0.81 -4.60 1.90
N LEU A 8 -1.72 -5.54 1.66
CA LEU A 8 -1.46 -6.75 0.88
C LEU A 8 -2.20 -6.67 -0.45
N PHE A 9 -1.45 -6.83 -1.55
CA PHE A 9 -1.95 -6.76 -2.90
C PHE A 9 -1.77 -8.13 -3.57
N PRO A 10 -2.77 -9.00 -3.53
CA PRO A 10 -2.70 -10.28 -4.24
C PRO A 10 -3.00 -10.05 -5.72
N CYS A 11 -1.96 -10.07 -6.55
CA CYS A 11 -2.08 -9.79 -7.98
C CYS A 11 -2.36 -11.05 -8.79
N GLN A 12 -3.00 -10.88 -9.94
CA GLN A 12 -3.14 -11.94 -10.92
C GLN A 12 -1.76 -12.36 -11.44
N ALA A 13 -1.67 -13.58 -11.94
CA ALA A 13 -0.41 -14.14 -12.46
C ALA A 13 0.23 -13.19 -13.48
N GLY A 14 1.49 -12.83 -13.24
CA GLY A 14 2.25 -11.90 -14.08
C GLY A 14 1.94 -10.42 -13.88
N LYS A 15 0.99 -10.07 -13.03
CA LYS A 15 0.59 -8.66 -12.84
C LYS A 15 1.36 -7.96 -11.72
N GLY A 16 2.11 -8.71 -10.92
CA GLY A 16 2.94 -8.11 -9.87
C GLY A 16 3.94 -7.11 -10.41
N ALA A 17 4.62 -7.44 -11.51
CA ALA A 17 5.57 -6.54 -12.15
C ALA A 17 4.91 -5.26 -12.65
N GLU A 18 3.68 -5.37 -13.16
CA GLU A 18 2.89 -4.21 -13.60
C GLU A 18 2.57 -3.29 -12.41
N LEU A 19 2.14 -3.85 -11.29
CA LEU A 19 1.89 -3.06 -10.10
C LEU A 19 3.16 -2.40 -9.57
N LEU A 20 4.29 -3.12 -9.54
CA LEU A 20 5.56 -2.53 -9.12
C LEU A 20 5.94 -1.33 -9.99
N ALA A 21 5.72 -1.40 -11.31
CA ALA A 21 5.99 -0.29 -12.20
C ALA A 21 5.09 0.92 -11.88
N ILE A 22 3.82 0.69 -11.58
CA ILE A 22 2.88 1.74 -11.18
C ILE A 22 3.31 2.37 -9.86
N LEU A 23 3.67 1.55 -8.87
CA LEU A 23 4.11 2.04 -7.56
C LEU A 23 5.39 2.87 -7.67
N GLY A 24 6.28 2.53 -8.59
CA GLY A 24 7.52 3.27 -8.84
C GLY A 24 7.34 4.54 -9.69
N SER A 25 6.15 4.77 -10.24
CA SER A 25 5.87 5.95 -11.06
C SER A 25 5.57 7.19 -10.20
N ASP A 26 5.52 8.36 -10.83
CA ASP A 26 5.21 9.62 -10.13
C ASP A 26 3.81 9.62 -9.50
N GLN A 27 2.90 8.83 -10.05
CA GLN A 27 1.54 8.71 -9.51
C GLN A 27 1.42 7.62 -8.45
N GLY A 28 2.50 6.85 -8.22
CA GLY A 28 2.55 5.80 -7.22
C GLY A 28 3.02 6.30 -5.86
N LEU A 29 4.08 5.67 -5.32
CA LEU A 29 4.53 5.96 -3.95
C LEU A 29 5.17 7.32 -3.77
N VAL A 30 5.61 7.98 -4.85
CA VAL A 30 6.03 9.38 -4.77
C VAL A 30 4.89 10.24 -4.22
N ALA A 31 3.69 10.06 -4.75
CA ALA A 31 2.51 10.78 -4.27
C ALA A 31 2.12 10.35 -2.85
N THR A 32 2.27 9.07 -2.52
CA THR A 32 2.01 8.57 -1.16
C THR A 32 2.92 9.24 -0.15
N ARG A 33 4.22 9.30 -0.46
CA ARG A 33 5.21 9.91 0.45
C ARG A 33 4.99 11.39 0.65
N ALA A 34 4.37 12.06 -0.30
CA ALA A 34 4.04 13.49 -0.21
C ALA A 34 2.71 13.74 0.50
N PHE A 35 1.92 12.70 0.77
CA PHE A 35 0.63 12.85 1.42
C PHE A 35 0.80 13.17 2.90
N GLU A 36 -0.05 14.07 3.41
CA GLU A 36 0.01 14.50 4.81
C GLU A 36 -0.03 13.31 5.76
N GLY A 37 0.93 13.27 6.66
CA GLY A 37 1.04 12.24 7.69
C GLY A 37 1.81 11.01 7.29
N CYS A 38 2.18 10.84 6.01
CA CYS A 38 3.01 9.71 5.61
C CYS A 38 4.44 9.91 6.14
N GLU A 39 4.91 8.97 6.95
CA GLU A 39 6.25 9.01 7.54
C GLU A 39 7.22 8.11 6.80
N SER A 40 6.77 6.92 6.39
CA SER A 40 7.59 5.99 5.63
C SER A 40 6.71 4.98 4.91
N ILE A 41 7.23 4.45 3.81
CA ILE A 41 6.60 3.36 3.09
C ILE A 41 7.67 2.53 2.40
N GLU A 42 7.58 1.22 2.55
CA GLU A 42 8.49 0.25 1.94
C GLU A 42 7.69 -0.76 1.15
N THR A 43 8.25 -1.20 0.03
CA THR A 43 7.60 -2.15 -0.88
C THR A 43 8.33 -3.48 -0.83
N TYR A 44 7.56 -4.55 -0.65
CA TYR A 44 8.08 -5.91 -0.65
C TYR A 44 7.25 -6.78 -1.58
N THR A 45 7.85 -7.83 -2.08
CA THR A 45 7.13 -8.96 -2.64
C THR A 45 7.35 -10.17 -1.76
N ASP A 46 6.41 -11.11 -1.79
CA ASP A 46 6.64 -12.43 -1.20
C ASP A 46 7.83 -13.06 -1.93
N ALA A 47 8.81 -13.56 -1.19
CA ALA A 47 10.03 -14.13 -1.78
C ALA A 47 9.73 -15.33 -2.69
N ASP A 48 8.63 -16.03 -2.44
CA ASP A 48 8.22 -17.22 -3.18
C ASP A 48 7.14 -16.94 -4.21
N ASN A 49 6.55 -15.74 -4.21
CA ASN A 49 5.49 -15.36 -5.15
C ASN A 49 5.58 -13.88 -5.51
N PRO A 50 6.17 -13.54 -6.68
CA PRO A 50 6.37 -12.15 -7.08
C PRO A 50 5.06 -11.40 -7.38
N ASP A 51 3.94 -12.08 -7.46
CA ASP A 51 2.63 -11.46 -7.68
C ASP A 51 1.92 -11.12 -6.37
N THR A 52 2.53 -11.41 -5.23
CA THR A 52 2.05 -10.96 -3.92
C THR A 52 2.90 -9.78 -3.47
N ILE A 53 2.31 -8.59 -3.47
CA ILE A 53 3.01 -7.36 -3.11
C ILE A 53 2.52 -6.88 -1.74
N VAL A 54 3.47 -6.44 -0.91
CA VAL A 54 3.20 -5.94 0.44
C VAL A 54 3.78 -4.55 0.55
N LEU A 55 2.98 -3.61 1.05
CA LEU A 55 3.45 -2.31 1.47
C LEU A 55 3.47 -2.27 3.00
N TRP A 56 4.61 -1.87 3.54
CA TRP A 56 4.79 -1.66 4.97
C TRP A 56 4.90 -0.17 5.21
N GLU A 57 3.91 0.41 5.89
CA GLU A 57 3.73 1.85 5.94
C GLU A 57 3.69 2.35 7.36
N LYS A 58 4.13 3.60 7.56
CA LYS A 58 3.92 4.33 8.80
C LYS A 58 3.33 5.69 8.48
N PHE A 59 2.21 5.98 9.14
CA PHE A 59 1.55 7.28 9.11
C PHE A 59 1.55 7.87 10.52
N ALA A 60 1.51 9.19 10.63
CA ALA A 60 1.52 9.85 11.93
C ALA A 60 0.33 9.39 12.79
N THR A 61 -0.85 9.21 12.17
CA THR A 61 -2.05 8.70 12.83
C THR A 61 -2.82 7.78 11.89
N ARG A 62 -3.70 6.97 12.45
CA ARG A 62 -4.62 6.16 11.66
C ARG A 62 -5.52 7.06 10.79
N ALA A 63 -5.99 8.18 11.34
CA ALA A 63 -6.84 9.11 10.58
C ALA A 63 -6.12 9.65 9.33
N ASN A 64 -4.81 9.90 9.42
CA ASN A 64 -4.03 10.30 8.25
C ASN A 64 -4.05 9.24 7.15
N HIS A 65 -3.90 7.97 7.52
CA HIS A 65 -3.96 6.88 6.53
C HIS A 65 -5.37 6.72 5.97
N GLU A 66 -6.39 6.83 6.80
CA GLU A 66 -7.77 6.75 6.33
C GLU A 66 -8.09 7.85 5.31
N ALA A 67 -7.60 9.07 5.56
CA ALA A 67 -7.73 10.18 4.60
C ALA A 67 -6.96 9.90 3.30
N TYR A 68 -5.76 9.33 3.40
CA TYR A 68 -4.97 8.93 2.24
C TYR A 68 -5.72 7.90 1.40
N LEU A 69 -6.27 6.86 2.04
CA LEU A 69 -6.98 5.81 1.33
C LEU A 69 -8.24 6.35 0.65
N ALA A 70 -8.97 7.24 1.32
CA ALA A 70 -10.13 7.91 0.74
C ALA A 70 -9.74 8.72 -0.52
N TRP A 71 -8.61 9.40 -0.48
CA TRP A 71 -8.08 10.13 -1.63
C TRP A 71 -7.75 9.18 -2.79
N ARG A 72 -7.15 8.02 -2.51
CA ARG A 72 -6.85 7.02 -3.55
C ARG A 72 -8.12 6.47 -4.18
N ILE A 73 -9.15 6.23 -3.38
CA ILE A 73 -10.46 5.77 -3.88
C ILE A 73 -11.07 6.85 -4.79
N GLU A 74 -11.08 8.08 -4.31
CA GLU A 74 -11.69 9.21 -5.04
C GLU A 74 -10.99 9.49 -6.36
N THR A 75 -9.67 9.34 -6.43
CA THR A 75 -8.89 9.59 -7.63
C THR A 75 -8.80 8.39 -8.58
N GLY A 76 -9.48 7.28 -8.27
CA GLY A 76 -9.61 6.13 -9.17
C GLY A 76 -8.49 5.11 -9.11
N MET A 77 -7.51 5.26 -8.21
CA MET A 77 -6.40 4.31 -8.12
C MET A 77 -6.89 2.91 -7.72
N ILE A 78 -7.85 2.84 -6.80
CA ILE A 78 -8.38 1.55 -6.33
C ILE A 78 -9.18 0.86 -7.44
N ASP A 79 -9.97 1.63 -8.20
CA ASP A 79 -10.69 1.07 -9.36
C ASP A 79 -9.73 0.53 -10.41
N MET A 80 -8.65 1.24 -10.68
CA MET A 80 -7.63 0.82 -11.64
C MET A 80 -6.98 -0.52 -11.23
N LEU A 81 -6.80 -0.74 -9.92
CA LEU A 81 -6.23 -1.99 -9.41
C LEU A 81 -7.13 -3.20 -9.69
N GLY A 82 -8.41 -3.00 -9.98
CA GLY A 82 -9.32 -4.09 -10.28
C GLY A 82 -8.88 -4.97 -11.45
N SER A 83 -8.13 -4.43 -12.42
CA SER A 83 -7.58 -5.19 -13.54
C SER A 83 -6.27 -5.92 -13.20
N ILE A 84 -5.68 -5.64 -12.06
CA ILE A 84 -4.39 -6.16 -11.63
C ILE A 84 -4.56 -7.20 -10.53
N LEU A 85 -5.48 -6.96 -9.58
CA LEU A 85 -5.65 -7.81 -8.43
C LEU A 85 -6.42 -9.09 -8.75
N ALA A 86 -6.01 -10.19 -8.12
CA ALA A 86 -6.74 -11.46 -8.16
C ALA A 86 -7.84 -11.50 -7.10
N SER A 87 -7.66 -10.76 -6.01
CA SER A 87 -8.61 -10.62 -4.91
C SER A 87 -8.44 -9.25 -4.27
N ASP A 88 -9.31 -8.91 -3.34
CA ASP A 88 -9.34 -7.58 -2.74
C ASP A 88 -8.05 -7.20 -2.05
N LEU A 89 -7.68 -5.92 -2.18
CA LEU A 89 -6.65 -5.29 -1.37
C LEU A 89 -7.01 -5.46 0.10
N GLN A 90 -6.04 -5.91 0.90
CA GLN A 90 -6.22 -6.08 2.34
C GLN A 90 -5.37 -5.06 3.08
N VAL A 91 -6.03 -4.22 3.87
CA VAL A 91 -5.35 -3.22 4.71
C VAL A 91 -5.52 -3.62 6.17
N THR A 92 -4.40 -3.71 6.89
CA THR A 92 -4.39 -4.05 8.30
C THR A 92 -3.65 -2.98 9.07
N TYR A 93 -4.30 -2.42 10.08
CA TYR A 93 -3.66 -1.50 11.02
C TYR A 93 -3.03 -2.32 12.14
N LEU A 94 -1.74 -2.07 12.39
CA LEU A 94 -0.96 -2.86 13.33
C LEU A 94 -0.55 -2.01 14.53
N ASP A 95 -0.75 -2.56 15.72
CA ASP A 95 -0.26 -1.95 16.96
C ASP A 95 1.11 -2.54 17.30
N ASN A 96 2.04 -1.67 17.69
CA ASN A 96 3.36 -2.09 18.09
C ASN A 96 3.40 -2.37 19.59
N TYR A 97 4.04 -3.45 19.96
CA TYR A 97 4.26 -3.85 21.36
C TYR A 97 5.77 -3.85 21.63
N PRO A 98 6.36 -2.68 21.96
CA PRO A 98 7.79 -2.59 22.20
C PRO A 98 8.22 -3.51 23.34
N GLY A 99 9.31 -4.23 23.15
CA GLY A 99 9.85 -5.14 24.16
C GLY A 99 9.29 -6.55 24.11
N VAL A 100 8.37 -6.81 23.20
CA VAL A 100 7.85 -8.17 22.99
C VAL A 100 8.41 -8.77 21.74
#